data_9c21bbf25ba5a5d9ef01e75ee64572f1
#
_entry.id   9c21bbf25ba5a5d9ef01e75ee64572f1
#
_cell.length_a   1.000
_cell.length_b   1.000
_cell.length_c   1.000
_cell.angle_alpha   90.00
_cell.angle_beta   90.00
_cell.angle_gamma   90.00
#
_symmetry.space_group_name_H-M   'P 1'
#
loop_
_entity.id
_entity.type
_entity.pdbx_description
1 polymer ?
#
loop_
_entity_poly.entity_id
_entity_poly.type
_entity_poly.pdbx_seq_one_letter_code
_entity_poly.pdbx_strand_id
1 'polypeptide(L)'
;MELSTLGLKDRAQWEAKGYQLPQFDRAAVTEATRENPCWIHFGAGNIFRAFQANVMQNILNRGEMETGLIVAEGFDYEIIEKMNRPHDDYSILVTLKADGSVEKTVVGSVVESCILDSENEGEYGRLKEIFCKQSLQMVSFTITEKGYSLVNGKGELLPAVAADFAAGPEKPASYIGKVASLLYTRFKNGQLPIAMVSMDNCSHNGDKLYAAIHTFAEKWAENGLAEKEFVSYVNDREKVSFPWSMIDKITPRPDASVEEILKKDEIDGLDPVVTSKNTYVAPFVNAEECEYLVIEDWFPNGRPELEKGGIMFTDRATVDKVEKMKVCTCLNPLHTALAVFGCLLGYTKISDEMKDAELRKMVERIGYTEGLPVVVDPGILDPKEFIDTVLNVRIPNPFMPDTPQRIATDTSQKLAIRFGETVKNYLASKDKDIKNLKLIPLVFAGWLRYLMAVDDNGEKFELSPDPLLETVCPVVAGIKFGDTDVEEMIRPLLTNRAIFGVDLYEAGLAGLTVQYFKELIAGAGAVRATIKKYV
;
A
#
# COMPACT_ATOMS: atom_id res chain seq x y z
N MET A 1 -29.55 -15.57 -3.81
CA MET A 1 -28.47 -16.41 -3.20
C MET A 1 -28.00 -15.72 -1.93
N GLU A 2 -27.54 -16.48 -0.95
CA GLU A 2 -27.05 -15.95 0.32
C GLU A 2 -25.56 -16.27 0.50
N LEU A 3 -24.75 -15.27 0.84
CA LEU A 3 -23.33 -15.47 1.15
C LEU A 3 -23.19 -15.99 2.58
N SER A 4 -23.39 -17.29 2.74
CA SER A 4 -23.32 -18.00 4.03
C SER A 4 -22.97 -19.46 3.82
N THR A 5 -22.60 -20.16 4.90
CA THR A 5 -22.33 -21.61 4.89
C THR A 5 -23.55 -22.40 4.36
N LEU A 6 -24.76 -21.91 4.63
CA LEU A 6 -25.98 -22.56 4.15
C LEU A 6 -26.21 -22.28 2.66
N GLY A 7 -26.09 -21.01 2.24
CA GLY A 7 -26.34 -20.60 0.85
C GLY A 7 -25.31 -21.17 -0.13
N LEU A 8 -24.09 -21.41 0.32
CA LEU A 8 -23.02 -22.02 -0.49
C LEU A 8 -23.15 -23.55 -0.67
N LYS A 9 -24.12 -24.20 -0.03
CA LYS A 9 -24.40 -25.62 -0.29
C LYS A 9 -24.94 -25.86 -1.70
N ASP A 10 -25.67 -24.89 -2.28
CA ASP A 10 -26.10 -24.92 -3.68
C ASP A 10 -24.98 -24.38 -4.59
N ARG A 11 -23.89 -25.14 -4.67
CA ARG A 11 -22.71 -24.77 -5.46
C ARG A 11 -23.05 -24.51 -6.94
N ALA A 12 -23.96 -25.30 -7.51
CA ALA A 12 -24.33 -25.20 -8.92
C ALA A 12 -24.93 -23.84 -9.26
N GLN A 13 -25.70 -23.23 -8.35
CA GLN A 13 -26.27 -21.92 -8.56
C GLN A 13 -25.20 -20.83 -8.60
N TRP A 14 -24.18 -20.90 -7.73
CA TRP A 14 -23.06 -19.96 -7.70
C TRP A 14 -22.16 -20.11 -8.92
N GLU A 15 -21.81 -21.36 -9.27
CA GLU A 15 -20.95 -21.68 -10.42
C GLU A 15 -21.61 -21.26 -11.75
N ALA A 16 -22.94 -21.41 -11.88
CA ALA A 16 -23.71 -20.95 -13.04
C ALA A 16 -23.65 -19.41 -13.22
N LYS A 17 -23.42 -18.65 -12.15
CA LYS A 17 -23.21 -17.19 -12.17
C LYS A 17 -21.72 -16.82 -12.32
N GLY A 18 -20.83 -17.81 -12.50
CA GLY A 18 -19.40 -17.61 -12.73
C GLY A 18 -18.57 -17.38 -11.47
N TYR A 19 -19.05 -17.80 -10.31
CA TYR A 19 -18.27 -17.71 -9.05
C TYR A 19 -17.34 -18.91 -8.90
N GLN A 20 -16.10 -18.63 -8.54
CA GLN A 20 -15.18 -19.62 -8.01
C GLN A 20 -15.46 -19.83 -6.53
N LEU A 21 -15.63 -21.07 -6.09
CA LEU A 21 -15.97 -21.40 -4.71
C LEU A 21 -14.80 -22.10 -4.01
N PRO A 22 -14.72 -22.02 -2.67
CA PRO A 22 -13.77 -22.82 -1.88
C PRO A 22 -13.84 -24.30 -2.26
N GLN A 23 -12.70 -24.96 -2.44
CA GLN A 23 -12.58 -26.36 -2.83
C GLN A 23 -12.16 -27.28 -1.66
N PHE A 24 -12.03 -26.74 -0.46
CA PHE A 24 -11.65 -27.46 0.76
C PHE A 24 -12.85 -27.68 1.69
N ASP A 25 -12.72 -28.62 2.61
CA ASP A 25 -13.69 -28.81 3.70
C ASP A 25 -13.51 -27.69 4.74
N ARG A 26 -14.33 -26.64 4.61
CA ARG A 26 -14.25 -25.48 5.48
C ARG A 26 -14.56 -25.80 6.94
N ALA A 27 -15.43 -26.79 7.22
CA ALA A 27 -15.73 -27.17 8.60
C ALA A 27 -14.52 -27.81 9.28
N ALA A 28 -13.83 -28.71 8.58
CA ALA A 28 -12.58 -29.31 9.06
C ALA A 28 -11.47 -28.27 9.26
N VAL A 29 -11.31 -27.34 8.30
CA VAL A 29 -10.35 -26.23 8.40
C VAL A 29 -10.67 -25.31 9.58
N THR A 30 -11.96 -25.02 9.83
CA THR A 30 -12.40 -24.20 10.97
C THR A 30 -12.03 -24.85 12.30
N GLU A 31 -12.31 -26.13 12.45
CA GLU A 31 -11.99 -26.88 13.66
C GLU A 31 -10.48 -26.94 13.91
N ALA A 32 -9.71 -27.29 12.89
CA ALA A 32 -8.25 -27.33 12.96
C ALA A 32 -7.64 -25.96 13.33
N THR A 33 -8.17 -24.88 12.75
CA THR A 33 -7.71 -23.52 13.04
C THR A 33 -8.04 -23.10 14.47
N ARG A 34 -9.22 -23.44 14.96
CA ARG A 34 -9.63 -23.13 16.33
C ARG A 34 -8.76 -23.83 17.36
N GLU A 35 -8.39 -25.07 17.11
CA GLU A 35 -7.52 -25.85 17.99
C GLU A 35 -6.05 -25.40 17.91
N ASN A 36 -5.54 -25.23 16.70
CA ASN A 36 -4.14 -24.98 16.40
C ASN A 36 -3.96 -23.80 15.42
N PRO A 37 -4.33 -22.57 15.83
CA PRO A 37 -4.15 -21.40 14.98
C PRO A 37 -2.67 -21.19 14.66
N CYS A 38 -2.35 -20.96 13.39
CA CYS A 38 -0.98 -20.66 12.97
C CYS A 38 -0.82 -19.20 12.50
N TRP A 39 -1.90 -18.58 12.06
CA TRP A 39 -1.87 -17.21 11.55
C TRP A 39 -3.12 -16.42 11.97
N ILE A 40 -2.90 -15.29 12.65
CA ILE A 40 -3.91 -14.26 12.91
C ILE A 40 -3.52 -12.96 12.22
N HIS A 41 -4.49 -12.29 11.59
CA HIS A 41 -4.30 -11.01 10.92
C HIS A 41 -5.09 -9.90 11.63
N PHE A 42 -4.47 -8.75 11.82
CA PHE A 42 -5.08 -7.55 12.38
C PHE A 42 -5.38 -6.52 11.29
N GLY A 43 -6.66 -6.17 11.14
CA GLY A 43 -7.18 -5.29 10.11
C GLY A 43 -8.02 -6.04 9.08
N ALA A 44 -9.36 -6.02 9.22
CA ALA A 44 -10.30 -6.72 8.34
C ALA A 44 -10.65 -5.92 7.08
N GLY A 45 -9.72 -5.07 6.60
CA GLY A 45 -9.92 -4.18 5.48
C GLY A 45 -9.87 -4.84 4.10
N ASN A 46 -10.03 -4.02 3.06
CA ASN A 46 -10.12 -4.50 1.67
C ASN A 46 -8.87 -5.26 1.22
N ILE A 47 -7.67 -4.77 1.55
CA ILE A 47 -6.44 -5.41 1.09
C ILE A 47 -6.27 -6.80 1.70
N PHE A 48 -6.58 -6.98 2.98
CA PHE A 48 -6.54 -8.29 3.63
C PHE A 48 -7.50 -9.28 2.94
N ARG A 49 -8.76 -8.88 2.74
CA ARG A 49 -9.77 -9.74 2.13
C ARG A 49 -9.46 -10.08 0.67
N ALA A 50 -8.87 -9.12 -0.08
CA ALA A 50 -8.54 -9.32 -1.49
C ALA A 50 -7.23 -10.07 -1.72
N PHE A 51 -6.27 -9.97 -0.82
CA PHE A 51 -4.94 -10.53 -1.04
C PHE A 51 -4.62 -11.66 -0.05
N GLN A 52 -4.32 -11.36 1.22
CA GLN A 52 -3.86 -12.36 2.17
C GLN A 52 -4.86 -13.51 2.33
N ALA A 53 -6.15 -13.19 2.44
CA ALA A 53 -7.19 -14.20 2.54
C ALA A 53 -7.32 -15.03 1.26
N ASN A 54 -7.18 -14.42 0.08
CA ASN A 54 -7.21 -15.15 -1.19
C ASN A 54 -5.97 -16.02 -1.40
N VAL A 55 -4.80 -15.59 -0.97
CA VAL A 55 -3.58 -16.43 -0.96
C VAL A 55 -3.80 -17.69 -0.14
N MET A 56 -4.31 -17.55 1.09
CA MET A 56 -4.61 -18.71 1.94
C MET A 56 -5.69 -19.60 1.31
N GLN A 57 -6.72 -19.03 0.70
CA GLN A 57 -7.73 -19.78 -0.05
C GLN A 57 -7.12 -20.66 -1.13
N ASN A 58 -6.19 -20.11 -1.91
CA ASN A 58 -5.54 -20.82 -3.00
C ASN A 58 -4.68 -22.00 -2.47
N ILE A 59 -4.03 -21.81 -1.33
CA ILE A 59 -3.23 -22.87 -0.68
C ILE A 59 -4.17 -23.98 -0.14
N LEU A 60 -5.25 -23.61 0.54
CA LEU A 60 -6.26 -24.54 1.06
C LEU A 60 -6.94 -25.32 -0.06
N ASN A 61 -7.28 -24.67 -1.19
CA ASN A 61 -7.89 -25.33 -2.36
C ASN A 61 -7.01 -26.43 -2.95
N ARG A 62 -5.68 -26.35 -2.77
CA ARG A 62 -4.74 -27.39 -3.22
C ARG A 62 -4.45 -28.46 -2.15
N GLY A 63 -5.06 -28.33 -0.97
CA GLY A 63 -4.81 -29.23 0.15
C GLY A 63 -3.39 -29.13 0.73
N GLU A 64 -2.76 -27.97 0.58
CA GLU A 64 -1.39 -27.71 1.02
C GLU A 64 -1.31 -27.06 2.41
N MET A 65 -2.46 -26.83 3.04
CA MET A 65 -2.63 -26.29 4.39
C MET A 65 -3.87 -26.92 5.04
N GLU A 66 -3.84 -27.09 6.37
CA GLU A 66 -4.96 -27.64 7.13
C GLU A 66 -5.70 -26.58 7.96
N THR A 67 -5.06 -25.43 8.20
CA THR A 67 -5.61 -24.31 8.98
C THR A 67 -5.87 -23.11 8.09
N GLY A 68 -6.95 -22.39 8.38
CA GLY A 68 -7.28 -21.12 7.73
C GLY A 68 -6.76 -19.91 8.51
N LEU A 69 -7.43 -18.78 8.32
CA LEU A 69 -7.09 -17.50 8.91
C LEU A 69 -8.06 -17.12 10.03
N ILE A 70 -7.50 -16.50 11.07
CA ILE A 70 -8.26 -15.71 12.04
C ILE A 70 -8.01 -14.23 11.71
N VAL A 71 -9.07 -13.41 11.71
CA VAL A 71 -8.96 -11.96 11.54
C VAL A 71 -9.43 -11.24 12.79
N ALA A 72 -8.74 -10.16 13.17
CA ALA A 72 -9.13 -9.29 14.26
C ALA A 72 -9.22 -7.83 13.78
N GLU A 73 -10.28 -7.11 14.16
CA GLU A 73 -10.47 -5.70 13.83
C GLU A 73 -10.46 -4.86 15.11
N GLY A 74 -9.62 -3.83 15.13
CA GLY A 74 -9.41 -3.03 16.34
C GLY A 74 -9.72 -1.53 16.21
N PHE A 75 -10.02 -1.07 15.00
CA PHE A 75 -10.37 0.33 14.76
C PHE A 75 -11.87 0.50 14.50
N ASP A 76 -12.42 -0.29 13.61
CA ASP A 76 -13.82 -0.21 13.19
C ASP A 76 -14.51 -1.55 13.39
N TYR A 77 -15.01 -1.78 14.60
CA TYR A 77 -15.64 -3.04 15.00
C TYR A 77 -16.84 -3.42 14.14
N GLU A 78 -17.53 -2.41 13.56
CA GLU A 78 -18.68 -2.65 12.70
C GLU A 78 -18.32 -3.45 11.44
N ILE A 79 -17.05 -3.49 11.04
CA ILE A 79 -16.59 -4.35 9.94
C ILE A 79 -16.83 -5.83 10.30
N ILE A 80 -16.47 -6.25 11.51
CA ILE A 80 -16.73 -7.62 11.95
C ILE A 80 -18.24 -7.88 12.09
N GLU A 81 -18.95 -6.95 12.74
CA GLU A 81 -20.37 -7.11 13.05
C GLU A 81 -21.27 -7.13 11.81
N LYS A 82 -20.93 -6.32 10.78
CA LYS A 82 -21.76 -6.12 9.60
C LYS A 82 -21.27 -6.86 8.35
N MET A 83 -19.95 -7.12 8.24
CA MET A 83 -19.37 -7.72 7.05
C MET A 83 -18.97 -9.19 7.25
N ASN A 84 -18.40 -9.52 8.40
CA ASN A 84 -17.91 -10.87 8.66
C ASN A 84 -19.00 -11.82 9.20
N ARG A 85 -19.55 -11.49 10.37
CA ARG A 85 -20.48 -12.35 11.10
C ARG A 85 -21.77 -12.67 10.34
N PRO A 86 -22.44 -11.72 9.68
CA PRO A 86 -23.66 -12.01 8.92
C PRO A 86 -23.43 -12.95 7.74
N HIS A 87 -22.17 -13.08 7.30
CA HIS A 87 -21.77 -13.89 6.15
C HIS A 87 -20.90 -15.09 6.53
N ASP A 88 -20.93 -15.55 7.79
CA ASP A 88 -20.10 -16.66 8.29
C ASP A 88 -18.61 -16.51 7.93
N ASP A 89 -18.08 -15.26 7.97
CA ASP A 89 -16.72 -14.87 7.59
C ASP A 89 -16.36 -15.08 6.09
N TYR A 90 -17.33 -15.36 5.23
CA TYR A 90 -17.12 -15.32 3.78
C TYR A 90 -17.08 -13.90 3.25
N SER A 91 -16.33 -13.70 2.19
CA SER A 91 -16.37 -12.48 1.39
C SER A 91 -16.32 -12.79 -0.10
N ILE A 92 -16.70 -11.84 -0.95
CA ILE A 92 -16.57 -11.96 -2.40
C ILE A 92 -15.40 -11.09 -2.84
N LEU A 93 -14.43 -11.68 -3.53
CA LEU A 93 -13.40 -10.95 -4.27
C LEU A 93 -13.82 -10.83 -5.73
N VAL A 94 -13.91 -9.59 -6.21
CA VAL A 94 -14.11 -9.27 -7.63
C VAL A 94 -12.80 -8.73 -8.19
N THR A 95 -12.12 -9.55 -8.98
CA THR A 95 -10.87 -9.16 -9.65
C THR A 95 -11.18 -8.44 -10.96
N LEU A 96 -10.73 -7.20 -11.06
CA LEU A 96 -10.96 -6.29 -12.18
C LEU A 96 -9.76 -6.33 -13.12
N LYS A 97 -9.95 -6.87 -14.32
CA LYS A 97 -8.86 -7.07 -15.29
C LYS A 97 -8.72 -5.90 -16.25
N ALA A 98 -7.51 -5.72 -16.76
CA ALA A 98 -7.19 -4.66 -17.71
C ALA A 98 -7.97 -4.76 -19.04
N ASP A 99 -8.39 -5.95 -19.44
CA ASP A 99 -9.22 -6.20 -20.63
C ASP A 99 -10.71 -5.89 -20.44
N GLY A 100 -11.10 -5.45 -19.22
CA GLY A 100 -12.47 -5.14 -18.84
C GLY A 100 -13.28 -6.34 -18.34
N SER A 101 -12.71 -7.53 -18.32
CA SER A 101 -13.35 -8.70 -17.73
C SER A 101 -13.25 -8.68 -16.20
N VAL A 102 -14.13 -9.45 -15.54
CA VAL A 102 -14.14 -9.59 -14.08
C VAL A 102 -14.14 -11.07 -13.69
N GLU A 103 -13.40 -11.40 -12.64
CA GLU A 103 -13.48 -12.70 -11.98
C GLU A 103 -14.14 -12.53 -10.62
N LYS A 104 -14.96 -13.51 -10.23
CA LYS A 104 -15.69 -13.50 -8.96
C LYS A 104 -15.30 -14.73 -8.15
N THR A 105 -14.73 -14.51 -6.98
CA THR A 105 -14.28 -15.59 -6.08
C THR A 105 -14.94 -15.43 -4.72
N VAL A 106 -15.58 -16.48 -4.23
CA VAL A 106 -16.01 -16.55 -2.83
C VAL A 106 -14.81 -16.98 -1.99
N VAL A 107 -14.36 -16.10 -1.12
CA VAL A 107 -13.24 -16.34 -0.21
C VAL A 107 -13.77 -16.86 1.11
N GLY A 108 -13.39 -18.08 1.48
CA GLY A 108 -13.82 -18.76 2.71
C GLY A 108 -12.65 -19.22 3.61
N SER A 109 -11.44 -18.73 3.34
CA SER A 109 -10.24 -19.04 4.12
C SER A 109 -10.20 -18.39 5.49
N VAL A 110 -10.93 -17.28 5.69
CA VAL A 110 -11.17 -16.69 7.01
C VAL A 110 -12.23 -17.54 7.70
N VAL A 111 -11.89 -18.14 8.82
CA VAL A 111 -12.75 -19.10 9.52
C VAL A 111 -13.16 -18.67 10.92
N GLU A 112 -12.57 -17.57 11.40
CA GLU A 112 -12.91 -16.94 12.67
C GLU A 112 -12.61 -15.44 12.59
N SER A 113 -13.52 -14.61 13.12
CA SER A 113 -13.32 -13.16 13.25
C SER A 113 -13.51 -12.72 14.69
N CYS A 114 -12.65 -11.82 15.15
CA CYS A 114 -12.61 -11.28 16.50
C CYS A 114 -12.63 -9.74 16.50
N ILE A 115 -13.14 -9.17 17.57
CA ILE A 115 -13.03 -7.72 17.84
C ILE A 115 -11.88 -7.50 18.82
N LEU A 116 -10.92 -6.66 18.46
CA LEU A 116 -9.82 -6.26 19.32
C LEU A 116 -10.29 -5.16 20.29
N ASP A 117 -11.08 -5.56 21.28
CA ASP A 117 -11.59 -4.69 22.32
C ASP A 117 -11.28 -5.25 23.70
N SER A 118 -10.39 -4.58 24.45
CA SER A 118 -9.96 -5.01 25.77
C SER A 118 -11.04 -4.91 26.84
N GLU A 119 -12.11 -4.14 26.59
CA GLU A 119 -13.27 -4.07 27.47
C GLU A 119 -14.27 -5.20 27.24
N ASN A 120 -14.19 -5.87 26.08
CA ASN A 120 -15.00 -7.05 25.80
C ASN A 120 -14.27 -8.33 26.24
N GLU A 121 -14.61 -8.83 27.42
CA GLU A 121 -13.93 -9.98 28.03
C GLU A 121 -14.01 -11.26 27.18
N GLY A 122 -15.09 -11.47 26.43
CA GLY A 122 -15.24 -12.64 25.56
C GLY A 122 -14.31 -12.58 24.35
N GLU A 123 -14.34 -11.48 23.62
CA GLU A 123 -13.52 -11.25 22.42
C GLU A 123 -12.03 -11.20 22.79
N TYR A 124 -11.69 -10.42 23.80
CA TYR A 124 -10.29 -10.25 24.22
C TYR A 124 -9.73 -11.51 24.90
N GLY A 125 -10.57 -12.23 25.62
CA GLY A 125 -10.24 -13.54 26.18
C GLY A 125 -9.88 -14.56 25.09
N ARG A 126 -10.65 -14.59 23.99
CA ARG A 126 -10.33 -15.44 22.83
C ARG A 126 -9.01 -15.04 22.17
N LEU A 127 -8.75 -13.75 21.99
CA LEU A 127 -7.46 -13.27 21.46
C LEU A 127 -6.28 -13.66 22.37
N LYS A 128 -6.43 -13.54 23.69
CA LYS A 128 -5.42 -14.01 24.65
C LYS A 128 -5.19 -15.52 24.54
N GLU A 129 -6.24 -16.31 24.40
CA GLU A 129 -6.13 -17.76 24.19
C GLU A 129 -5.32 -18.07 22.91
N ILE A 130 -5.63 -17.41 21.79
CA ILE A 130 -4.90 -17.57 20.52
C ILE A 130 -3.40 -17.25 20.72
N PHE A 131 -3.07 -16.14 21.39
CA PHE A 131 -1.68 -15.77 21.66
C PHE A 131 -0.96 -16.74 22.61
N CYS A 132 -1.67 -17.52 23.39
CA CYS A 132 -1.10 -18.57 24.23
C CYS A 132 -0.83 -19.88 23.47
N LYS A 133 -1.34 -20.05 22.25
CA LYS A 133 -1.11 -21.26 21.47
C LYS A 133 0.33 -21.36 20.95
N GLN A 134 0.97 -22.50 21.17
CA GLN A 134 2.31 -22.76 20.65
C GLN A 134 2.32 -22.82 19.12
N SER A 135 1.20 -23.25 18.52
CA SER A 135 1.02 -23.33 17.07
C SER A 135 1.02 -21.98 16.35
N LEU A 136 0.76 -20.87 17.08
CA LEU A 136 0.74 -19.55 16.48
C LEU A 136 2.14 -19.14 16.03
N GLN A 137 2.32 -19.02 14.72
CA GLN A 137 3.58 -18.74 14.05
C GLN A 137 3.71 -17.27 13.65
N MET A 138 2.60 -16.67 13.19
CA MET A 138 2.60 -15.34 12.60
C MET A 138 1.38 -14.53 13.04
N VAL A 139 1.67 -13.29 13.41
CA VAL A 139 0.69 -12.21 13.60
C VAL A 139 0.97 -11.15 12.53
N SER A 140 0.02 -10.85 11.68
CA SER A 140 0.22 -9.86 10.61
C SER A 140 -0.74 -8.69 10.70
N PHE A 141 -0.41 -7.57 10.04
CA PHE A 141 -1.11 -6.30 10.18
C PHE A 141 -1.31 -5.60 8.85
N THR A 142 -2.52 -5.11 8.61
CA THR A 142 -2.83 -4.06 7.62
C THR A 142 -3.71 -3.00 8.30
N ILE A 143 -3.06 -2.11 9.06
CA ILE A 143 -3.70 -1.10 9.90
C ILE A 143 -3.35 0.33 9.48
N THR A 144 -2.72 0.48 8.33
CA THR A 144 -2.13 1.69 7.76
C THR A 144 -0.95 2.24 8.57
N GLU A 145 -0.11 3.05 7.95
CA GLU A 145 1.05 3.65 8.63
C GLU A 145 0.68 4.41 9.91
N LYS A 146 -0.49 5.06 9.90
CA LYS A 146 -0.99 5.80 11.08
C LYS A 146 -1.30 4.89 12.27
N GLY A 147 -1.65 3.63 12.02
CA GLY A 147 -1.95 2.65 13.05
C GLY A 147 -0.78 2.33 13.97
N TYR A 148 0.46 2.52 13.49
CA TYR A 148 1.68 2.31 14.29
C TYR A 148 2.10 3.54 15.10
N SER A 149 1.51 4.72 14.85
CA SER A 149 1.95 5.95 15.51
C SER A 149 1.44 6.04 16.94
N LEU A 150 2.34 6.33 17.85
CA LEU A 150 2.04 6.61 19.26
C LEU A 150 1.85 8.11 19.53
N VAL A 151 2.12 8.95 18.54
CA VAL A 151 2.09 10.42 18.63
C VAL A 151 1.21 11.01 17.53
N ASN A 152 0.72 12.22 17.77
CA ASN A 152 0.02 13.01 16.77
C ASN A 152 1.01 13.71 15.79
N GLY A 153 0.50 14.45 14.82
CA GLY A 153 1.32 15.18 13.84
C GLY A 153 2.23 16.27 14.41
N LYS A 154 2.08 16.59 15.72
CA LYS A 154 2.94 17.54 16.45
C LYS A 154 4.00 16.83 17.31
N GLY A 155 4.05 15.50 17.29
CA GLY A 155 4.95 14.71 18.12
C GLY A 155 4.49 14.53 19.59
N GLU A 156 3.25 14.89 19.93
CA GLU A 156 2.68 14.70 21.24
C GLU A 156 2.05 13.31 21.37
N LEU A 157 2.21 12.65 22.52
CA LEU A 157 1.59 11.33 22.76
C LEU A 157 0.07 11.40 22.55
N LEU A 158 -0.47 10.40 21.89
CA LEU A 158 -1.92 10.22 21.79
C LEU A 158 -2.50 9.97 23.20
N PRO A 159 -3.65 10.58 23.56
CA PRO A 159 -4.21 10.48 24.91
C PRO A 159 -4.41 9.03 25.40
N ALA A 160 -4.92 8.15 24.51
CA ALA A 160 -5.09 6.74 24.85
C ALA A 160 -3.75 6.02 25.11
N VAL A 161 -2.71 6.35 24.35
CA VAL A 161 -1.36 5.79 24.54
C VAL A 161 -0.77 6.24 25.88
N ALA A 162 -0.89 7.54 26.22
CA ALA A 162 -0.43 8.05 27.49
C ALA A 162 -1.15 7.40 28.68
N ALA A 163 -2.46 7.19 28.57
CA ALA A 163 -3.25 6.48 29.57
C ALA A 163 -2.81 5.03 29.73
N ASP A 164 -2.57 4.31 28.62
CA ASP A 164 -2.15 2.90 28.63
C ASP A 164 -0.74 2.72 29.24
N PHE A 165 0.17 3.67 29.02
CA PHE A 165 1.49 3.65 29.69
C PHE A 165 1.37 3.69 31.21
N ALA A 166 0.39 4.43 31.71
CA ALA A 166 0.15 4.57 33.16
C ALA A 166 -0.67 3.41 33.75
N ALA A 167 -1.58 2.82 32.95
CA ALA A 167 -2.50 1.77 33.41
C ALA A 167 -1.92 0.35 33.32
N GLY A 168 -1.00 0.10 32.39
CA GLY A 168 -0.38 -1.21 32.21
C GLY A 168 -1.11 -2.14 31.22
N PRO A 169 -0.68 -3.42 31.16
CA PRO A 169 -1.10 -4.33 30.10
C PRO A 169 -2.48 -4.98 30.24
N GLU A 170 -3.24 -4.73 31.31
CA GLU A 170 -4.47 -5.49 31.54
C GLU A 170 -5.61 -5.12 30.60
N LYS A 171 -5.91 -3.80 30.49
CA LYS A 171 -7.02 -3.26 29.68
C LYS A 171 -6.63 -2.03 28.89
N PRO A 172 -5.65 -2.10 27.97
CA PRO A 172 -5.25 -0.95 27.18
C PRO A 172 -6.35 -0.54 26.19
N ALA A 173 -6.49 0.77 25.97
CA ALA A 173 -7.47 1.35 25.05
C ALA A 173 -6.93 1.57 23.63
N SER A 174 -5.62 1.92 23.51
CA SER A 174 -4.98 2.17 22.23
C SER A 174 -4.77 0.88 21.43
N TYR A 175 -4.75 1.01 20.09
CA TYR A 175 -4.59 -0.15 19.20
C TYR A 175 -3.30 -0.93 19.52
N ILE A 176 -2.15 -0.24 19.50
CA ILE A 176 -0.85 -0.87 19.76
C ILE A 176 -0.75 -1.34 21.22
N GLY A 177 -1.35 -0.62 22.17
CA GLY A 177 -1.43 -1.07 23.57
C GLY A 177 -2.12 -2.43 23.70
N LYS A 178 -3.24 -2.62 23.01
CA LYS A 178 -3.95 -3.92 22.96
C LYS A 178 -3.07 -5.03 22.36
N VAL A 179 -2.38 -4.76 21.26
CA VAL A 179 -1.47 -5.72 20.62
C VAL A 179 -0.28 -6.04 21.54
N ALA A 180 0.32 -5.03 22.18
CA ALA A 180 1.40 -5.22 23.14
C ALA A 180 0.96 -6.05 24.37
N SER A 181 -0.28 -5.86 24.84
CA SER A 181 -0.88 -6.66 25.92
C SER A 181 -1.07 -8.14 25.51
N LEU A 182 -1.48 -8.40 24.27
CA LEU A 182 -1.57 -9.78 23.76
C LEU A 182 -0.18 -10.42 23.67
N LEU A 183 0.83 -9.66 23.24
CA LEU A 183 2.21 -10.14 23.22
C LEU A 183 2.76 -10.37 24.63
N TYR A 184 2.40 -9.49 25.60
CA TYR A 184 2.72 -9.68 27.01
C TYR A 184 2.06 -10.95 27.58
N THR A 185 0.83 -11.26 27.19
CA THR A 185 0.15 -12.51 27.54
C THR A 185 0.95 -13.73 27.03
N ARG A 186 1.45 -13.66 25.80
CA ARG A 186 2.31 -14.71 25.22
C ARG A 186 3.65 -14.85 25.97
N PHE A 187 4.26 -13.72 26.34
CA PHE A 187 5.46 -13.69 27.18
C PHE A 187 5.21 -14.40 28.53
N LYS A 188 4.11 -14.09 29.21
CA LYS A 188 3.72 -14.73 30.49
C LYS A 188 3.44 -16.23 30.33
N ASN A 189 3.03 -16.66 29.14
CA ASN A 189 2.75 -18.08 28.82
C ASN A 189 3.99 -18.85 28.36
N GLY A 190 5.17 -18.50 28.87
CA GLY A 190 6.41 -19.24 28.64
C GLY A 190 7.31 -18.65 27.55
N GLN A 191 7.15 -17.38 27.23
CA GLN A 191 8.00 -16.66 26.24
C GLN A 191 8.03 -17.36 24.88
N LEU A 192 6.86 -17.83 24.42
CA LEU A 192 6.73 -18.52 23.14
C LEU A 192 7.14 -17.62 21.96
N PRO A 193 7.94 -18.13 21.03
CA PRO A 193 8.41 -17.31 19.91
C PRO A 193 7.30 -16.98 18.91
N ILE A 194 7.40 -15.83 18.21
CA ILE A 194 6.40 -15.29 17.28
C ILE A 194 7.01 -14.33 16.26
N ALA A 195 6.46 -14.27 15.05
CA ALA A 195 6.73 -13.21 14.09
C ALA A 195 5.57 -12.20 14.05
N MET A 196 5.89 -10.92 14.18
CA MET A 196 4.97 -9.79 14.10
C MET A 196 5.22 -9.06 12.77
N VAL A 197 4.36 -9.28 11.78
CA VAL A 197 4.61 -8.90 10.38
C VAL A 197 3.71 -7.76 9.96
N SER A 198 4.23 -6.54 9.86
CA SER A 198 3.51 -5.47 9.16
C SER A 198 3.44 -5.80 7.68
N MET A 199 2.25 -5.78 7.10
CA MET A 199 1.98 -5.92 5.67
C MET A 199 1.39 -4.61 5.10
N ASP A 200 1.68 -3.49 5.74
CA ASP A 200 1.28 -2.16 5.26
C ASP A 200 2.28 -1.61 4.24
N ASN A 201 1.77 -0.88 3.27
CA ASN A 201 2.58 -0.25 2.23
C ASN A 201 3.23 1.04 2.76
N CYS A 202 4.18 0.89 3.65
CA CYS A 202 5.01 1.96 4.16
C CYS A 202 6.45 1.48 4.35
N SER A 203 7.39 2.41 4.16
CA SER A 203 8.83 2.11 4.22
C SER A 203 9.24 1.59 5.59
N HIS A 204 10.06 0.54 5.61
CA HIS A 204 10.60 -0.08 6.82
C HIS A 204 9.51 -0.41 7.86
N ASN A 205 8.43 -0.98 7.39
CA ASN A 205 7.21 -1.21 8.16
C ASN A 205 7.42 -2.07 9.42
N GLY A 206 8.30 -3.07 9.37
CA GLY A 206 8.66 -3.89 10.53
C GLY A 206 9.34 -3.08 11.64
N ASP A 207 10.18 -2.10 11.29
CA ASP A 207 10.80 -1.23 12.30
C ASP A 207 9.80 -0.30 12.98
N LYS A 208 8.77 0.17 12.25
CA LYS A 208 7.68 0.97 12.83
C LYS A 208 6.87 0.17 13.85
N LEU A 209 6.52 -1.06 13.50
CA LEU A 209 5.82 -1.96 14.42
C LEU A 209 6.69 -2.30 15.63
N TYR A 210 7.96 -2.64 15.42
CA TYR A 210 8.92 -2.89 16.50
C TYR A 210 9.01 -1.69 17.45
N ALA A 211 9.25 -0.49 16.93
CA ALA A 211 9.40 0.71 17.75
C ALA A 211 8.15 0.97 18.60
N ALA A 212 6.95 0.77 18.04
CA ALA A 212 5.71 0.97 18.75
C ALA A 212 5.52 -0.06 19.91
N ILE A 213 5.73 -1.35 19.64
CA ILE A 213 5.62 -2.43 20.63
C ILE A 213 6.71 -2.30 21.72
N HIS A 214 7.95 -2.03 21.29
CA HIS A 214 9.08 -1.83 22.20
C HIS A 214 8.83 -0.67 23.18
N THR A 215 8.31 0.45 22.68
CA THR A 215 7.98 1.60 23.53
C THR A 215 6.97 1.23 24.61
N PHE A 216 5.94 0.43 24.30
CA PHE A 216 4.99 -0.07 25.29
C PHE A 216 5.69 -0.96 26.33
N ALA A 217 6.52 -1.89 25.89
CA ALA A 217 7.25 -2.78 26.79
C ALA A 217 8.16 -2.00 27.75
N GLU A 218 8.92 -1.02 27.24
CA GLU A 218 9.78 -0.16 28.07
C GLU A 218 8.96 0.67 29.08
N LYS A 219 7.89 1.35 28.62
CA LYS A 219 7.07 2.20 29.48
C LYS A 219 6.37 1.41 30.59
N TRP A 220 5.86 0.24 30.28
CA TRP A 220 5.28 -0.62 31.31
C TRP A 220 6.32 -1.14 32.31
N ALA A 221 7.54 -1.49 31.86
CA ALA A 221 8.62 -1.90 32.74
C ALA A 221 9.14 -0.75 33.60
N GLU A 222 9.34 0.45 33.02
CA GLU A 222 9.75 1.67 33.76
C GLU A 222 8.74 2.04 34.84
N ASN A 223 7.45 1.88 34.56
CA ASN A 223 6.36 2.16 35.52
C ASN A 223 6.12 1.02 36.52
N GLY A 224 6.87 -0.09 36.44
CA GLY A 224 6.71 -1.25 37.32
C GLY A 224 5.43 -2.03 37.10
N LEU A 225 4.84 -1.92 35.90
CA LEU A 225 3.58 -2.57 35.50
C LEU A 225 3.81 -3.86 34.68
N ALA A 226 5.03 -4.08 34.21
CA ALA A 226 5.48 -5.32 33.58
C ALA A 226 6.92 -5.64 34.01
N GLU A 227 7.32 -6.89 33.85
CA GLU A 227 8.67 -7.35 34.14
C GLU A 227 9.66 -6.80 33.09
N LYS A 228 10.90 -6.50 33.50
CA LYS A 228 11.98 -6.07 32.61
C LYS A 228 12.32 -7.13 31.54
N GLU A 229 12.10 -8.37 31.86
CA GLU A 229 12.26 -9.53 30.98
C GLU A 229 11.33 -9.46 29.78
N PHE A 230 10.20 -8.77 29.87
CA PHE A 230 9.34 -8.53 28.72
C PHE A 230 10.02 -7.64 27.67
N VAL A 231 10.77 -6.62 28.09
CA VAL A 231 11.57 -5.81 27.17
C VAL A 231 12.64 -6.68 26.49
N SER A 232 13.30 -7.54 27.27
CA SER A 232 14.30 -8.46 26.74
C SER A 232 13.69 -9.45 25.73
N TYR A 233 12.49 -9.97 26.00
CA TYR A 233 11.75 -10.85 25.11
C TYR A 233 11.39 -10.16 23.78
N VAL A 234 10.91 -8.92 23.81
CA VAL A 234 10.59 -8.14 22.61
C VAL A 234 11.85 -7.84 21.78
N ASN A 235 13.01 -7.68 22.43
CA ASN A 235 14.28 -7.39 21.77
C ASN A 235 15.03 -8.61 21.28
N ASP A 236 14.66 -9.79 21.75
CA ASP A 236 15.31 -11.05 21.35
C ASP A 236 14.68 -11.53 20.03
N ARG A 237 15.44 -11.40 18.93
CA ARG A 237 15.00 -11.81 17.59
C ARG A 237 14.72 -13.31 17.44
N GLU A 238 15.25 -14.15 18.34
CA GLU A 238 14.91 -15.57 18.41
C GLU A 238 13.58 -15.83 19.14
N LYS A 239 13.01 -14.79 19.74
CA LYS A 239 11.70 -14.83 20.43
C LYS A 239 10.65 -14.03 19.68
N VAL A 240 10.92 -12.76 19.38
CA VAL A 240 9.99 -11.89 18.67
C VAL A 240 10.71 -11.28 17.48
N SER A 241 10.27 -11.61 16.28
CA SER A 241 10.78 -10.97 15.07
C SER A 241 9.78 -9.95 14.53
N PHE A 242 10.32 -8.94 13.84
CA PHE A 242 9.54 -7.92 13.13
C PHE A 242 10.03 -7.84 11.69
N PRO A 243 9.66 -8.84 10.88
CA PRO A 243 10.07 -8.90 9.47
C PRO A 243 9.61 -7.67 8.70
N TRP A 244 10.48 -7.15 7.84
CA TRP A 244 10.07 -6.17 6.85
C TRP A 244 9.25 -6.83 5.76
N SER A 245 8.33 -6.09 5.19
CA SER A 245 7.60 -6.55 4.02
C SER A 245 7.43 -5.44 2.98
N MET A 246 7.22 -5.84 1.74
CA MET A 246 6.81 -4.97 0.67
C MET A 246 5.60 -5.56 -0.01
N ILE A 247 4.48 -4.86 0.07
CA ILE A 247 3.20 -5.26 -0.52
C ILE A 247 2.81 -4.33 -1.64
N ASP A 248 2.19 -4.88 -2.68
CA ASP A 248 1.58 -4.09 -3.73
C ASP A 248 0.33 -4.78 -4.28
N LYS A 249 -0.81 -4.15 -4.08
CA LYS A 249 -2.11 -4.47 -4.66
C LYS A 249 -3.03 -3.28 -4.49
N ILE A 250 -3.73 -2.90 -5.53
CA ILE A 250 -4.74 -1.84 -5.46
C ILE A 250 -6.10 -2.47 -5.16
N THR A 251 -6.70 -2.03 -4.06
CA THR A 251 -8.03 -2.45 -3.61
C THR A 251 -8.87 -1.20 -3.36
N PRO A 252 -9.51 -0.64 -4.39
CA PRO A 252 -10.35 0.52 -4.23
C PRO A 252 -11.51 0.25 -3.27
N ARG A 253 -12.12 1.32 -2.74
CA ARG A 253 -13.40 1.16 -2.03
C ARG A 253 -14.42 0.49 -2.96
N PRO A 254 -15.49 -0.15 -2.43
CA PRO A 254 -16.54 -0.75 -3.24
C PRO A 254 -17.03 0.19 -4.35
N ASP A 255 -17.00 -0.31 -5.58
CA ASP A 255 -17.35 0.46 -6.79
C ASP A 255 -18.79 0.18 -7.20
N ALA A 256 -19.52 1.22 -7.59
CA ALA A 256 -20.93 1.10 -7.97
C ALA A 256 -21.14 0.16 -9.18
N SER A 257 -20.21 0.10 -10.12
CA SER A 257 -20.31 -0.81 -11.27
C SER A 257 -20.17 -2.28 -10.85
N VAL A 258 -19.32 -2.56 -9.88
CA VAL A 258 -19.17 -3.90 -9.28
C VAL A 258 -20.44 -4.26 -8.50
N GLU A 259 -20.98 -3.33 -7.73
CA GLU A 259 -22.24 -3.52 -7.01
C GLU A 259 -23.39 -3.88 -7.97
N GLU A 260 -23.49 -3.20 -9.12
CA GLU A 260 -24.47 -3.51 -10.15
C GLU A 260 -24.30 -4.92 -10.76
N ILE A 261 -23.06 -5.37 -10.94
CA ILE A 261 -22.77 -6.72 -11.41
C ILE A 261 -23.30 -7.74 -10.39
N LEU A 262 -22.97 -7.54 -9.11
CA LEU A 262 -23.38 -8.47 -8.04
C LEU A 262 -24.90 -8.47 -7.80
N LYS A 263 -25.56 -7.32 -7.94
CA LYS A 263 -27.04 -7.24 -7.84
C LYS A 263 -27.73 -8.04 -8.93
N LYS A 264 -27.18 -8.08 -10.15
CA LYS A 264 -27.73 -8.91 -11.24
C LYS A 264 -27.60 -10.41 -10.96
N ASP A 265 -26.68 -10.79 -10.10
CA ASP A 265 -26.49 -12.18 -9.67
C ASP A 265 -27.48 -12.59 -8.57
N GLU A 266 -28.30 -11.65 -8.05
CA GLU A 266 -29.34 -11.88 -7.04
C GLU A 266 -28.80 -12.47 -5.73
N ILE A 267 -27.68 -11.90 -5.24
CA ILE A 267 -27.11 -12.25 -3.94
C ILE A 267 -27.62 -11.26 -2.89
N ASP A 268 -28.21 -11.80 -1.84
CA ASP A 268 -28.79 -11.01 -0.76
C ASP A 268 -27.71 -10.49 0.22
N GLY A 269 -27.92 -9.31 0.78
CA GLY A 269 -27.10 -8.77 1.87
C GLY A 269 -25.74 -8.20 1.45
N LEU A 270 -25.51 -7.92 0.16
CA LEU A 270 -24.24 -7.36 -0.32
C LEU A 270 -24.21 -5.83 -0.36
N ASP A 271 -25.24 -5.14 0.12
CA ASP A 271 -25.28 -3.67 0.07
C ASP A 271 -24.14 -3.05 0.88
N PRO A 272 -23.41 -2.07 0.31
CA PRO A 272 -22.40 -1.33 1.04
C PRO A 272 -23.00 -0.57 2.24
N VAL A 273 -22.20 -0.44 3.29
CA VAL A 273 -22.56 0.25 4.53
C VAL A 273 -21.52 1.32 4.84
N VAL A 274 -21.97 2.48 5.32
CA VAL A 274 -21.10 3.47 5.96
C VAL A 274 -21.15 3.24 7.46
N THR A 275 -20.01 2.95 8.06
CA THR A 275 -19.91 2.70 9.51
C THR A 275 -19.92 4.00 10.31
N SER A 276 -20.05 3.91 11.62
CA SER A 276 -19.94 5.06 12.53
C SER A 276 -18.56 5.75 12.48
N LYS A 277 -17.55 5.05 11.99
CA LYS A 277 -16.19 5.58 11.73
C LYS A 277 -16.03 6.20 10.34
N ASN A 278 -17.13 6.35 9.58
CA ASN A 278 -17.12 6.80 8.19
C ASN A 278 -16.33 5.90 7.22
N THR A 279 -16.22 4.62 7.55
CA THR A 279 -15.65 3.64 6.63
C THR A 279 -16.74 3.14 5.70
N TYR A 280 -16.51 3.21 4.38
CA TYR A 280 -17.40 2.63 3.38
C TYR A 280 -16.97 1.18 3.11
N VAL A 281 -17.79 0.21 3.49
CA VAL A 281 -17.48 -1.22 3.44
C VAL A 281 -18.62 -2.03 2.83
N ALA A 282 -18.28 -3.16 2.22
CA ALA A 282 -19.24 -4.11 1.68
C ALA A 282 -18.78 -5.56 1.96
N PRO A 283 -19.66 -6.57 1.90
CA PRO A 283 -19.26 -7.98 1.97
C PRO A 283 -18.46 -8.46 0.75
N PHE A 284 -18.24 -7.60 -0.21
CA PHE A 284 -17.35 -7.82 -1.35
C PHE A 284 -16.21 -6.81 -1.36
N VAL A 285 -15.13 -7.17 -2.03
CA VAL A 285 -14.00 -6.28 -2.34
C VAL A 285 -13.72 -6.35 -3.83
N ASN A 286 -13.42 -5.20 -4.42
CA ASN A 286 -12.88 -5.15 -5.77
C ASN A 286 -11.38 -4.85 -5.73
N ALA A 287 -10.62 -5.53 -6.57
CA ALA A 287 -9.17 -5.43 -6.62
C ALA A 287 -8.65 -5.58 -8.05
N GLU A 288 -7.46 -5.01 -8.30
CA GLU A 288 -6.73 -5.33 -9.53
C GLU A 288 -6.25 -6.79 -9.54
N GLU A 289 -5.89 -7.30 -10.71
CA GLU A 289 -5.31 -8.65 -10.85
C GLU A 289 -3.85 -8.73 -10.37
N CYS A 290 -3.09 -7.64 -10.50
CA CYS A 290 -1.69 -7.61 -10.11
C CYS A 290 -1.53 -7.59 -8.59
N GLU A 291 -0.64 -8.43 -8.09
CA GLU A 291 -0.32 -8.49 -6.68
C GLU A 291 1.09 -9.04 -6.45
N TYR A 292 1.79 -8.53 -5.47
CA TYR A 292 2.95 -9.19 -4.89
C TYR A 292 3.13 -8.79 -3.43
N LEU A 293 3.69 -9.73 -2.66
CA LEU A 293 4.10 -9.52 -1.29
C LEU A 293 5.45 -10.21 -1.09
N VAL A 294 6.42 -9.43 -0.66
CA VAL A 294 7.77 -9.89 -0.33
C VAL A 294 7.97 -9.68 1.15
N ILE A 295 8.41 -10.70 1.88
CA ILE A 295 8.59 -10.67 3.33
C ILE A 295 10.01 -11.12 3.69
N GLU A 296 10.64 -10.44 4.66
CA GLU A 296 11.87 -10.91 5.28
C GLU A 296 11.64 -12.27 5.95
N ASP A 297 12.43 -13.27 5.56
CA ASP A 297 12.28 -14.64 6.08
C ASP A 297 12.92 -14.77 7.47
N TRP A 298 12.25 -14.19 8.48
CA TRP A 298 12.66 -14.25 9.87
C TRP A 298 11.49 -14.65 10.77
N PHE A 299 11.34 -15.94 11.01
CA PHE A 299 10.19 -16.53 11.72
C PHE A 299 10.68 -17.49 12.81
N PRO A 300 10.85 -17.02 14.06
CA PRO A 300 11.44 -17.83 15.13
C PRO A 300 10.58 -19.02 15.57
N ASN A 301 9.28 -19.06 15.22
CA ASN A 301 8.37 -20.19 15.46
C ASN A 301 8.00 -20.91 14.15
N GLY A 302 8.80 -20.78 13.09
CA GLY A 302 8.38 -21.19 11.76
C GLY A 302 7.28 -20.28 11.18
N ARG A 303 6.82 -20.56 9.99
CA ARG A 303 5.78 -19.81 9.29
C ARG A 303 4.88 -20.70 8.45
N PRO A 304 3.65 -20.25 8.12
CA PRO A 304 2.86 -20.88 7.08
C PRO A 304 3.63 -20.89 5.74
N GLU A 305 3.46 -21.94 4.94
CA GLU A 305 4.14 -22.09 3.64
C GLU A 305 3.48 -21.21 2.54
N LEU A 306 3.48 -19.89 2.77
CA LEU A 306 2.79 -18.92 1.91
C LEU A 306 3.44 -18.75 0.53
N GLU A 307 4.68 -19.19 0.35
CA GLU A 307 5.34 -19.28 -0.96
C GLU A 307 4.56 -20.17 -1.93
N LYS A 308 3.85 -21.16 -1.44
CA LYS A 308 2.91 -21.95 -2.24
C LYS A 308 1.75 -21.13 -2.80
N GLY A 309 1.42 -20.01 -2.16
CA GLY A 309 0.42 -19.04 -2.62
C GLY A 309 0.99 -17.87 -3.40
N GLY A 310 2.30 -17.87 -3.69
CA GLY A 310 2.96 -16.82 -4.46
C GLY A 310 3.60 -15.70 -3.62
N ILE A 311 3.58 -15.81 -2.28
CA ILE A 311 4.33 -14.88 -1.42
C ILE A 311 5.82 -15.18 -1.53
N MET A 312 6.63 -14.13 -1.62
CA MET A 312 8.08 -14.26 -1.73
C MET A 312 8.73 -14.03 -0.36
N PHE A 313 9.67 -14.89 -0.01
CA PHE A 313 10.46 -14.76 1.20
C PHE A 313 11.93 -14.57 0.85
N THR A 314 12.60 -13.62 1.53
CA THR A 314 13.99 -13.26 1.25
C THR A 314 14.64 -12.57 2.45
N ASP A 315 15.88 -12.12 2.31
CA ASP A 315 16.52 -11.29 3.33
C ASP A 315 16.03 -9.83 3.32
N ARG A 316 16.24 -9.14 4.44
CA ARG A 316 15.83 -7.74 4.66
C ARG A 316 16.36 -6.77 3.60
N ALA A 317 17.61 -6.95 3.19
CA ALA A 317 18.26 -6.08 2.19
C ALA A 317 17.59 -6.22 0.82
N THR A 318 17.13 -7.42 0.49
CA THR A 318 16.39 -7.67 -0.75
C THR A 318 14.97 -7.08 -0.69
N VAL A 319 14.28 -7.13 0.46
CA VAL A 319 12.99 -6.43 0.65
C VAL A 319 13.15 -4.91 0.39
N ASP A 320 14.20 -4.29 0.95
CA ASP A 320 14.54 -2.87 0.71
C ASP A 320 14.79 -2.57 -0.78
N LYS A 321 15.49 -3.47 -1.48
CA LYS A 321 15.72 -3.33 -2.92
C LYS A 321 14.42 -3.41 -3.73
N VAL A 322 13.47 -4.28 -3.36
CA VAL A 322 12.15 -4.36 -4.01
C VAL A 322 11.40 -3.04 -3.83
N GLU A 323 11.40 -2.47 -2.62
CA GLU A 323 10.81 -1.16 -2.38
C GLU A 323 11.45 -0.07 -3.27
N LYS A 324 12.79 0.00 -3.29
CA LYS A 324 13.52 0.97 -4.11
C LYS A 324 13.25 0.80 -5.60
N MET A 325 13.24 -0.42 -6.11
CA MET A 325 12.89 -0.72 -7.50
C MET A 325 11.53 -0.12 -7.88
N LYS A 326 10.49 -0.38 -7.08
CA LYS A 326 9.13 0.11 -7.29
C LYS A 326 9.05 1.63 -7.18
N VAL A 327 9.52 2.18 -6.06
CA VAL A 327 9.31 3.59 -5.68
C VAL A 327 10.17 4.53 -6.49
N CYS A 328 11.42 4.15 -6.79
CA CYS A 328 12.39 5.03 -7.42
C CYS A 328 12.47 4.87 -8.94
N THR A 329 11.90 3.79 -9.52
CA THR A 329 12.10 3.50 -10.95
C THR A 329 10.84 2.96 -11.65
N CYS A 330 10.29 1.82 -11.19
CA CYS A 330 9.45 0.99 -12.05
C CYS A 330 7.95 1.34 -12.02
N LEU A 331 7.44 1.98 -10.97
CA LEU A 331 6.02 2.34 -10.85
C LEU A 331 5.82 3.82 -10.55
N ASN A 332 6.30 4.29 -9.39
CA ASN A 332 5.92 5.60 -8.89
C ASN A 332 6.41 6.77 -9.75
N PRO A 333 7.61 6.75 -10.39
CA PRO A 333 8.02 7.78 -11.33
C PRO A 333 7.09 7.88 -12.54
N LEU A 334 6.69 6.74 -13.10
CA LEU A 334 5.82 6.67 -14.28
C LEU A 334 4.44 7.28 -13.98
N HIS A 335 3.87 6.91 -12.83
CA HIS A 335 2.63 7.50 -12.33
C HIS A 335 2.74 9.01 -12.11
N THR A 336 3.86 9.48 -11.55
CA THR A 336 4.07 10.92 -11.30
C THR A 336 4.21 11.70 -12.60
N ALA A 337 4.92 11.17 -13.58
CA ALA A 337 5.04 11.79 -14.88
C ALA A 337 3.67 11.96 -15.56
N LEU A 338 2.86 10.91 -15.56
CA LEU A 338 1.47 10.97 -16.03
C LEU A 338 0.67 12.02 -15.25
N ALA A 339 0.71 12.00 -13.93
CA ALA A 339 -0.07 12.91 -13.10
C ALA A 339 0.23 14.39 -13.40
N VAL A 340 1.51 14.75 -13.53
CA VAL A 340 1.92 16.12 -13.83
C VAL A 340 1.38 16.56 -15.18
N PHE A 341 1.63 15.78 -16.22
CA PHE A 341 1.20 16.13 -17.57
C PHE A 341 -0.31 15.91 -17.79
N GLY A 342 -0.91 14.93 -17.11
CA GLY A 342 -2.34 14.70 -17.12
C GLY A 342 -3.14 15.89 -16.56
N CYS A 343 -2.69 16.47 -15.43
CA CYS A 343 -3.29 17.70 -14.91
C CYS A 343 -3.17 18.86 -15.91
N LEU A 344 -1.99 19.04 -16.52
CA LEU A 344 -1.75 20.12 -17.51
C LEU A 344 -2.57 19.95 -18.78
N LEU A 345 -2.86 18.71 -19.19
CA LEU A 345 -3.61 18.40 -20.40
C LEU A 345 -5.12 18.15 -20.16
N GLY A 346 -5.59 18.29 -18.91
CA GLY A 346 -6.99 18.19 -18.56
C GLY A 346 -7.54 16.77 -18.45
N TYR A 347 -6.69 15.77 -18.26
CA TYR A 347 -7.12 14.40 -18.02
C TYR A 347 -7.73 14.24 -16.63
N THR A 348 -8.67 13.32 -16.51
CA THR A 348 -9.36 12.98 -15.25
C THR A 348 -9.16 11.53 -14.83
N LYS A 349 -8.56 10.70 -15.70
CA LYS A 349 -8.21 9.30 -15.41
C LYS A 349 -6.83 8.97 -15.98
N ILE A 350 -6.00 8.35 -15.17
CA ILE A 350 -4.68 7.87 -15.59
C ILE A 350 -4.78 6.82 -16.72
N SER A 351 -5.80 5.96 -16.68
CA SER A 351 -6.01 4.97 -17.73
C SER A 351 -6.31 5.58 -19.10
N ASP A 352 -6.91 6.77 -19.15
CA ASP A 352 -7.15 7.49 -20.41
C ASP A 352 -5.87 8.13 -20.95
N GLU A 353 -4.94 8.56 -20.08
CA GLU A 353 -3.63 9.03 -20.49
C GLU A 353 -2.81 7.93 -21.19
N MET A 354 -3.01 6.66 -20.81
CA MET A 354 -2.34 5.53 -21.47
C MET A 354 -2.88 5.21 -22.87
N LYS A 355 -4.02 5.79 -23.25
CA LYS A 355 -4.54 5.75 -24.64
C LYS A 355 -3.94 6.86 -25.50
N ASP A 356 -3.32 7.86 -24.88
CA ASP A 356 -2.60 8.93 -25.56
C ASP A 356 -1.21 8.44 -25.94
N ALA A 357 -0.94 8.40 -27.25
CA ALA A 357 0.30 7.82 -27.79
C ALA A 357 1.57 8.54 -27.31
N GLU A 358 1.52 9.87 -27.16
CA GLU A 358 2.67 10.64 -26.68
C GLU A 358 2.93 10.44 -25.19
N LEU A 359 1.88 10.45 -24.35
CA LEU A 359 2.03 10.21 -22.92
C LEU A 359 2.49 8.78 -22.64
N ARG A 360 1.90 7.81 -23.31
CA ARG A 360 2.33 6.41 -23.21
C ARG A 360 3.81 6.25 -23.58
N LYS A 361 4.23 6.76 -24.72
CA LYS A 361 5.63 6.71 -25.16
C LYS A 361 6.57 7.43 -24.20
N MET A 362 6.13 8.55 -23.61
CA MET A 362 6.90 9.27 -22.59
C MET A 362 7.23 8.37 -21.41
N VAL A 363 6.22 7.72 -20.82
CA VAL A 363 6.46 6.86 -19.65
C VAL A 363 7.20 5.57 -20.00
N GLU A 364 6.99 5.00 -21.19
CA GLU A 364 7.78 3.89 -21.70
C GLU A 364 9.27 4.27 -21.76
N ARG A 365 9.61 5.43 -22.29
CA ARG A 365 11.00 5.89 -22.36
C ARG A 365 11.57 6.24 -20.99
N ILE A 366 10.80 6.86 -20.10
CA ILE A 366 11.23 7.10 -18.71
C ILE A 366 11.57 5.76 -18.03
N GLY A 367 10.69 4.78 -18.15
CA GLY A 367 10.89 3.46 -17.54
C GLY A 367 12.05 2.68 -18.15
N TYR A 368 11.98 2.39 -19.46
CA TYR A 368 12.93 1.49 -20.13
C TYR A 368 14.27 2.14 -20.46
N THR A 369 14.25 3.41 -20.87
CA THR A 369 15.46 4.07 -21.40
C THR A 369 16.22 4.84 -20.33
N GLU A 370 15.51 5.50 -19.41
CA GLU A 370 16.16 6.35 -18.41
C GLU A 370 16.25 5.65 -17.03
N GLY A 371 15.21 4.97 -16.59
CA GLY A 371 15.17 4.32 -15.27
C GLY A 371 15.88 2.98 -15.23
N LEU A 372 15.47 2.05 -16.09
CA LEU A 372 15.95 0.66 -16.08
C LEU A 372 17.49 0.50 -16.13
N PRO A 373 18.25 1.34 -16.89
CA PRO A 373 19.72 1.20 -16.93
C PRO A 373 20.45 1.41 -15.61
N VAL A 374 19.80 1.99 -14.60
CA VAL A 374 20.38 2.27 -13.27
C VAL A 374 19.45 1.81 -12.13
N VAL A 375 18.48 0.97 -12.44
CA VAL A 375 17.53 0.44 -11.45
C VAL A 375 18.25 -0.37 -10.37
N VAL A 376 17.72 -0.34 -9.16
CA VAL A 376 18.11 -1.25 -8.11
C VAL A 376 17.45 -2.60 -8.41
N ASP A 377 18.22 -3.58 -8.84
CA ASP A 377 17.74 -4.94 -9.12
C ASP A 377 17.69 -5.76 -7.83
N PRO A 378 16.49 -6.21 -7.40
CA PRO A 378 16.37 -7.05 -6.22
C PRO A 378 16.71 -8.52 -6.48
N GLY A 379 16.78 -8.97 -7.72
CA GLY A 379 17.08 -10.34 -8.13
C GLY A 379 15.93 -11.35 -7.98
N ILE A 380 14.91 -11.05 -7.16
CA ILE A 380 13.73 -11.92 -6.96
C ILE A 380 12.51 -11.49 -7.79
N LEU A 381 12.52 -10.26 -8.28
CA LEU A 381 11.57 -9.69 -9.23
C LEU A 381 12.39 -9.07 -10.36
N ASP A 382 12.06 -9.41 -11.59
CA ASP A 382 12.72 -8.81 -12.75
C ASP A 382 12.18 -7.38 -12.97
N PRO A 383 13.05 -6.34 -12.90
CA PRO A 383 12.61 -4.95 -13.04
C PRO A 383 11.97 -4.66 -14.39
N LYS A 384 12.38 -5.34 -15.47
CA LYS A 384 11.80 -5.15 -16.79
C LYS A 384 10.40 -5.74 -16.87
N GLU A 385 10.21 -6.98 -16.40
CA GLU A 385 8.88 -7.61 -16.34
C GLU A 385 7.94 -6.79 -15.44
N PHE A 386 8.48 -6.20 -14.38
CA PHE A 386 7.72 -5.31 -13.50
C PHE A 386 7.23 -4.07 -14.26
N ILE A 387 8.11 -3.38 -15.02
CA ILE A 387 7.72 -2.23 -15.86
C ILE A 387 6.72 -2.67 -16.94
N ASP A 388 6.92 -3.83 -17.58
CA ASP A 388 6.01 -4.39 -18.58
C ASP A 388 4.59 -4.54 -17.99
N THR A 389 4.48 -5.08 -16.78
CA THR A 389 3.21 -5.23 -16.06
C THR A 389 2.59 -3.88 -15.70
N VAL A 390 3.39 -2.94 -15.22
CA VAL A 390 2.93 -1.58 -14.87
C VAL A 390 2.35 -0.87 -16.08
N LEU A 391 3.04 -0.89 -17.21
CA LEU A 391 2.67 -0.13 -18.40
C LEU A 391 1.56 -0.80 -19.24
N ASN A 392 1.44 -2.14 -19.19
CA ASN A 392 0.50 -2.86 -20.03
C ASN A 392 -0.74 -3.37 -19.29
N VAL A 393 -0.67 -3.53 -17.96
CA VAL A 393 -1.76 -4.11 -17.18
C VAL A 393 -2.28 -3.14 -16.12
N ARG A 394 -1.40 -2.56 -15.28
CA ARG A 394 -1.83 -1.80 -14.11
C ARG A 394 -2.33 -0.39 -14.45
N ILE A 395 -1.47 0.44 -15.05
CA ILE A 395 -1.82 1.84 -15.35
C ILE A 395 -2.96 1.93 -16.39
N PRO A 396 -3.04 1.10 -17.44
CA PRO A 396 -4.13 1.14 -18.39
C PRO A 396 -5.47 0.58 -17.89
N ASN A 397 -5.50 -0.05 -16.70
CA ASN A 397 -6.71 -0.69 -16.16
C ASN A 397 -7.83 0.35 -15.96
N PRO A 398 -8.95 0.26 -16.71
CA PRO A 398 -10.01 1.27 -16.68
C PRO A 398 -10.81 1.28 -15.37
N PHE A 399 -10.73 0.20 -14.60
CA PHE A 399 -11.42 0.08 -13.30
C PHE A 399 -10.65 0.76 -12.17
N MET A 400 -9.38 1.12 -12.37
CA MET A 400 -8.63 1.79 -11.31
C MET A 400 -9.08 3.26 -11.23
N PRO A 401 -9.48 3.72 -10.03
CA PRO A 401 -10.02 5.08 -9.84
C PRO A 401 -8.92 6.13 -9.73
N ASP A 402 -7.77 5.91 -10.36
CA ASP A 402 -6.64 6.82 -10.28
C ASP A 402 -6.85 8.04 -11.19
N THR A 403 -6.82 9.21 -10.55
CA THR A 403 -6.87 10.49 -11.25
C THR A 403 -5.50 11.18 -11.20
N PRO A 404 -5.10 11.94 -12.24
CA PRO A 404 -3.88 12.74 -12.20
C PRO A 404 -3.81 13.63 -10.95
N GLN A 405 -4.94 14.25 -10.58
CA GLN A 405 -5.05 15.14 -9.44
C GLN A 405 -4.73 14.43 -8.11
N ARG A 406 -5.24 13.20 -7.92
CA ARG A 406 -4.95 12.41 -6.72
C ARG A 406 -3.48 11.99 -6.64
N ILE A 407 -2.90 11.59 -7.76
CA ILE A 407 -1.50 11.17 -7.82
C ILE A 407 -0.55 12.36 -7.64
N ALA A 408 -0.93 13.56 -8.12
CA ALA A 408 -0.16 14.78 -7.98
C ALA A 408 -0.12 15.38 -6.55
N THR A 409 -0.92 14.85 -5.61
CA THR A 409 -0.82 15.22 -4.19
C THR A 409 0.61 15.03 -3.68
N ASP A 410 1.14 15.99 -2.91
CA ASP A 410 2.48 15.95 -2.30
C ASP A 410 3.64 15.75 -3.31
N THR A 411 3.51 16.19 -4.56
CA THR A 411 4.55 15.99 -5.59
C THR A 411 5.88 16.60 -5.19
N SER A 412 5.89 17.77 -4.54
CA SER A 412 7.13 18.41 -4.08
C SER A 412 7.97 17.52 -3.14
N GLN A 413 7.34 16.63 -2.40
CA GLN A 413 8.00 15.70 -1.48
C GLN A 413 8.36 14.35 -2.14
N LYS A 414 7.85 14.12 -3.33
CA LYS A 414 8.00 12.85 -4.04
C LYS A 414 9.07 12.86 -5.13
N LEU A 415 9.35 14.02 -5.73
CA LEU A 415 10.29 14.12 -6.86
C LEU A 415 11.70 13.63 -6.49
N ALA A 416 12.19 13.96 -5.29
CA ALA A 416 13.50 13.53 -4.81
C ALA A 416 13.67 12.01 -4.82
N ILE A 417 12.68 11.28 -4.32
CA ILE A 417 12.73 9.82 -4.24
C ILE A 417 12.42 9.19 -5.60
N ARG A 418 11.40 9.70 -6.30
CA ARG A 418 10.89 9.09 -7.53
C ARG A 418 11.80 9.29 -8.74
N PHE A 419 12.50 10.43 -8.82
CA PHE A 419 13.38 10.77 -9.94
C PHE A 419 14.79 11.09 -9.49
N GLY A 420 14.94 11.79 -8.36
CA GLY A 420 16.25 12.18 -7.84
C GLY A 420 17.15 11.00 -7.54
N GLU A 421 16.62 9.86 -7.09
CA GLU A 421 17.40 8.63 -6.89
C GLU A 421 17.95 8.09 -8.23
N THR A 422 17.16 8.10 -9.29
CA THR A 422 17.65 7.76 -10.64
C THR A 422 18.75 8.71 -11.08
N VAL A 423 18.61 10.03 -10.87
CA VAL A 423 19.67 11.02 -11.16
C VAL A 423 20.94 10.71 -10.37
N LYS A 424 20.83 10.43 -9.07
CA LYS A 424 22.00 10.05 -8.22
C LYS A 424 22.68 8.78 -8.73
N ASN A 425 21.92 7.79 -9.15
CA ASN A 425 22.45 6.54 -9.69
C ASN A 425 23.23 6.79 -11.00
N TYR A 426 22.77 7.69 -11.87
CA TYR A 426 23.54 8.12 -13.05
C TYR A 426 24.82 8.82 -12.66
N LEU A 427 24.76 9.76 -11.71
CA LEU A 427 25.95 10.49 -11.23
C LEU A 427 26.98 9.57 -10.56
N ALA A 428 26.55 8.53 -9.91
CA ALA A 428 27.42 7.53 -9.27
C ALA A 428 27.98 6.50 -10.26
N SER A 429 27.34 6.32 -11.41
CA SER A 429 27.73 5.35 -12.42
C SER A 429 28.99 5.79 -13.19
N LYS A 430 29.89 4.87 -13.46
CA LYS A 430 31.05 5.10 -14.34
C LYS A 430 30.73 4.94 -15.82
N ASP A 431 29.67 4.21 -16.12
CA ASP A 431 29.33 3.77 -17.48
C ASP A 431 28.10 4.47 -18.06
N LYS A 432 27.42 5.30 -17.27
CA LYS A 432 26.21 6.01 -17.70
C LYS A 432 26.45 7.52 -17.70
N ASP A 433 26.09 8.18 -18.79
CA ASP A 433 26.18 9.62 -18.92
C ASP A 433 24.85 10.25 -18.46
N ILE A 434 24.92 11.18 -17.53
CA ILE A 434 23.77 11.97 -17.05
C ILE A 434 23.03 12.69 -18.20
N LYS A 435 23.74 13.00 -19.28
CA LYS A 435 23.16 13.59 -20.50
C LYS A 435 22.19 12.68 -21.24
N ASN A 436 22.14 11.38 -20.89
CA ASN A 436 21.15 10.46 -21.43
C ASN A 436 19.75 10.71 -20.85
N LEU A 437 19.65 11.37 -19.70
CA LEU A 437 18.38 11.79 -19.12
C LEU A 437 17.80 12.95 -19.94
N LYS A 438 16.68 12.72 -20.62
CA LYS A 438 15.96 13.68 -21.45
C LYS A 438 14.56 13.94 -20.92
N LEU A 439 13.86 12.88 -20.53
CA LEU A 439 12.46 12.97 -20.11
C LEU A 439 12.30 13.23 -18.61
N ILE A 440 13.22 12.77 -17.77
CA ILE A 440 13.23 13.14 -16.35
C ILE A 440 13.37 14.67 -16.20
N PRO A 441 14.30 15.37 -16.85
CA PRO A 441 14.33 16.85 -16.87
C PRO A 441 13.04 17.47 -17.43
N LEU A 442 12.38 16.83 -18.40
CA LEU A 442 11.09 17.28 -18.92
C LEU A 442 9.99 17.18 -17.84
N VAL A 443 9.98 16.12 -17.03
CA VAL A 443 9.05 15.99 -15.91
C VAL A 443 9.30 17.08 -14.86
N PHE A 444 10.56 17.41 -14.56
CA PHE A 444 10.89 18.50 -13.66
C PHE A 444 10.38 19.85 -14.18
N ALA A 445 10.60 20.13 -15.45
CA ALA A 445 10.05 21.32 -16.12
C ALA A 445 8.51 21.31 -16.14
N GLY A 446 7.91 20.15 -16.38
CA GLY A 446 6.47 19.94 -16.32
C GLY A 446 5.89 20.25 -14.95
N TRP A 447 6.57 19.83 -13.87
CA TRP A 447 6.15 20.17 -12.51
C TRP A 447 6.23 21.67 -12.22
N LEU A 448 7.28 22.38 -12.66
CA LEU A 448 7.36 23.84 -12.58
C LEU A 448 6.20 24.50 -13.32
N ARG A 449 5.85 23.98 -14.50
CA ARG A 449 4.71 24.45 -15.30
C ARG A 449 3.36 24.17 -14.61
N TYR A 450 3.22 23.02 -13.95
CA TYR A 450 2.06 22.65 -13.14
C TYR A 450 1.82 23.65 -11.99
N LEU A 451 2.89 24.09 -11.30
CA LEU A 451 2.80 25.06 -10.21
C LEU A 451 2.20 26.41 -10.63
N MET A 452 2.18 26.74 -11.93
CA MET A 452 1.53 27.95 -12.43
C MET A 452 -0.02 27.86 -12.36
N ALA A 453 -0.58 26.69 -12.07
CA ALA A 453 -2.02 26.45 -11.93
C ALA A 453 -2.85 26.86 -13.17
N VAL A 454 -2.26 26.73 -14.35
CA VAL A 454 -2.90 27.01 -15.65
C VAL A 454 -2.67 25.82 -16.57
N ASP A 455 -3.71 25.32 -17.20
CA ASP A 455 -3.64 24.18 -18.12
C ASP A 455 -3.05 24.53 -19.50
N ASP A 456 -3.00 23.56 -20.40
CA ASP A 456 -2.45 23.76 -21.75
C ASP A 456 -3.35 24.64 -22.64
N ASN A 457 -4.62 24.86 -22.29
CA ASN A 457 -5.53 25.77 -22.98
C ASN A 457 -5.45 27.22 -22.44
N GLY A 458 -4.73 27.42 -21.35
CA GLY A 458 -4.64 28.71 -20.67
C GLY A 458 -5.71 28.93 -19.60
N GLU A 459 -6.44 27.88 -19.23
CA GLU A 459 -7.47 27.92 -18.19
C GLU A 459 -6.90 27.58 -16.81
N LYS A 460 -7.39 28.24 -15.77
CA LYS A 460 -6.97 27.98 -14.39
C LYS A 460 -7.54 26.66 -13.89
N PHE A 461 -6.72 25.90 -13.15
CA PHE A 461 -7.16 24.73 -12.40
C PHE A 461 -6.65 24.78 -10.96
N GLU A 462 -7.26 23.98 -10.09
CA GLU A 462 -6.84 23.87 -8.70
C GLU A 462 -5.67 22.89 -8.56
N LEU A 463 -4.61 23.32 -7.87
CA LEU A 463 -3.48 22.45 -7.56
C LEU A 463 -3.88 21.39 -6.53
N SER A 464 -3.34 20.20 -6.68
CA SER A 464 -3.52 19.15 -5.69
C SER A 464 -2.84 19.52 -4.36
N PRO A 465 -3.38 19.10 -3.20
CA PRO A 465 -2.79 19.38 -1.90
C PRO A 465 -1.31 19.01 -1.84
N ASP A 466 -0.49 19.95 -1.36
CA ASP A 466 0.95 19.74 -1.20
C ASP A 466 1.45 20.73 -0.12
N PRO A 467 2.16 20.28 0.93
CA PRO A 467 2.56 21.12 2.04
C PRO A 467 3.55 22.23 1.67
N LEU A 468 4.22 22.14 0.50
CA LEU A 468 5.16 23.17 0.06
C LEU A 468 4.56 24.21 -0.88
N LEU A 469 3.26 24.14 -1.24
CA LEU A 469 2.65 25.08 -2.20
C LEU A 469 2.87 26.56 -1.80
N GLU A 470 2.72 26.89 -0.52
CA GLU A 470 2.95 28.26 -0.03
C GLU A 470 4.38 28.74 -0.25
N THR A 471 5.34 27.82 -0.36
CA THR A 471 6.76 28.13 -0.59
C THR A 471 7.14 28.13 -2.07
N VAL A 472 6.62 27.15 -2.84
CA VAL A 472 7.06 26.94 -4.24
C VAL A 472 6.25 27.73 -5.27
N CYS A 473 4.94 27.93 -5.06
CA CYS A 473 4.10 28.70 -6.00
C CYS A 473 4.52 30.15 -6.17
N PRO A 474 4.93 30.89 -5.12
CA PRO A 474 5.41 32.27 -5.29
C PRO A 474 6.58 32.40 -6.25
N VAL A 475 7.42 31.37 -6.40
CA VAL A 475 8.58 31.38 -7.30
C VAL A 475 8.16 31.48 -8.77
N VAL A 476 7.03 30.87 -9.13
CA VAL A 476 6.53 30.89 -10.52
C VAL A 476 5.39 31.89 -10.75
N ALA A 477 4.86 32.51 -9.70
CA ALA A 477 3.66 33.36 -9.75
C ALA A 477 3.79 34.57 -10.66
N GLY A 478 5.02 35.07 -10.87
CA GLY A 478 5.29 36.20 -11.75
C GLY A 478 5.52 35.85 -13.23
N ILE A 479 5.62 34.56 -13.54
CA ILE A 479 5.94 34.03 -14.87
C ILE A 479 4.68 33.99 -15.73
N LYS A 480 4.79 34.49 -16.97
CA LYS A 480 3.69 34.51 -17.95
C LYS A 480 4.04 33.67 -19.17
N PHE A 481 3.02 33.30 -19.91
CA PHE A 481 3.22 32.66 -21.20
C PHE A 481 4.02 33.53 -22.15
N GLY A 482 5.03 32.95 -22.78
CA GLY A 482 5.95 33.63 -23.68
C GLY A 482 7.18 34.26 -23.00
N ASP A 483 7.30 34.25 -21.68
CA ASP A 483 8.48 34.72 -20.98
C ASP A 483 9.72 33.90 -21.36
N THR A 484 10.82 34.55 -21.65
CA THR A 484 12.08 33.90 -22.06
C THR A 484 13.19 34.02 -21.01
N ASP A 485 13.11 35.04 -20.14
CA ASP A 485 14.09 35.31 -19.09
C ASP A 485 13.58 34.83 -17.72
N VAL A 486 13.43 33.50 -17.59
CA VAL A 486 12.83 32.86 -16.42
C VAL A 486 13.83 32.12 -15.55
N GLU A 487 15.07 31.93 -16.01
CA GLU A 487 16.04 31.06 -15.35
C GLU A 487 16.34 31.50 -13.91
N GLU A 488 16.64 32.81 -13.72
CA GLU A 488 16.94 33.31 -12.38
C GLU A 488 15.72 33.27 -11.45
N MET A 489 14.50 33.35 -11.99
CA MET A 489 13.27 33.23 -11.20
C MET A 489 13.10 31.82 -10.63
N ILE A 490 13.33 30.80 -11.45
CA ILE A 490 13.14 29.41 -11.04
C ILE A 490 14.38 28.75 -10.40
N ARG A 491 15.55 29.44 -10.46
CA ARG A 491 16.80 28.95 -9.87
C ARG A 491 16.68 28.47 -8.43
N PRO A 492 15.94 29.17 -7.52
CA PRO A 492 15.78 28.71 -6.14
C PRO A 492 15.14 27.31 -6.02
N LEU A 493 14.28 26.94 -6.97
CA LEU A 493 13.71 25.58 -7.01
C LEU A 493 14.71 24.59 -7.60
N LEU A 494 15.39 24.94 -8.72
CA LEU A 494 16.32 24.05 -9.40
C LEU A 494 17.54 23.65 -8.54
N THR A 495 17.92 24.47 -7.58
CA THR A 495 19.00 24.20 -6.61
C THR A 495 18.50 23.46 -5.36
N ASN A 496 17.18 23.28 -5.22
CA ASN A 496 16.60 22.70 -4.00
C ASN A 496 16.71 21.17 -3.96
N ARG A 497 17.71 20.68 -3.24
CA ARG A 497 17.97 19.24 -3.07
C ARG A 497 16.86 18.49 -2.33
N ALA A 498 16.07 19.17 -1.49
CA ALA A 498 14.94 18.53 -0.81
C ALA A 498 13.81 18.18 -1.79
N ILE A 499 13.65 18.97 -2.85
CA ILE A 499 12.62 18.76 -3.89
C ILE A 499 13.09 17.76 -4.96
N PHE A 500 14.29 17.97 -5.53
CA PHE A 500 14.78 17.17 -6.66
C PHE A 500 15.78 16.06 -6.26
N GLY A 501 16.15 15.97 -4.98
CA GLY A 501 17.15 15.02 -4.51
C GLY A 501 18.60 15.44 -4.77
N VAL A 502 18.82 16.34 -5.72
CA VAL A 502 20.11 16.91 -6.14
C VAL A 502 19.94 18.40 -6.46
N ASP A 503 21.04 19.14 -6.52
CA ASP A 503 21.09 20.44 -7.18
C ASP A 503 21.20 20.19 -8.69
N LEU A 504 20.21 20.67 -9.47
CA LEU A 504 20.16 20.40 -10.91
C LEU A 504 21.29 21.08 -11.70
N TYR A 505 21.86 22.19 -11.19
CA TYR A 505 23.04 22.82 -11.81
C TYR A 505 24.28 21.97 -11.61
N GLU A 506 24.52 21.50 -10.38
CA GLU A 506 25.64 20.59 -10.09
C GLU A 506 25.49 19.24 -10.83
N ALA A 507 24.26 18.74 -10.98
CA ALA A 507 23.97 17.53 -11.73
C ALA A 507 24.08 17.71 -13.25
N GLY A 508 24.21 18.95 -13.76
CA GLY A 508 24.27 19.23 -15.20
C GLY A 508 22.93 19.12 -15.94
N LEU A 509 21.80 19.12 -15.22
CA LEU A 509 20.46 19.01 -15.78
C LEU A 509 19.69 20.33 -15.84
N ALA A 510 20.14 21.38 -15.12
CA ALA A 510 19.42 22.65 -15.02
C ALA A 510 19.18 23.30 -16.38
N GLY A 511 20.22 23.38 -17.23
CA GLY A 511 20.09 24.00 -18.56
C GLY A 511 19.01 23.37 -19.44
N LEU A 512 18.93 22.04 -19.43
CA LEU A 512 17.91 21.29 -20.18
C LEU A 512 16.49 21.48 -19.55
N THR A 513 16.40 21.47 -18.23
CA THR A 513 15.15 21.73 -17.51
C THR A 513 14.63 23.15 -17.79
N VAL A 514 15.50 24.17 -17.77
CA VAL A 514 15.15 25.56 -18.11
C VAL A 514 14.69 25.67 -19.57
N GLN A 515 15.38 25.01 -20.50
CA GLN A 515 14.97 24.98 -21.90
C GLN A 515 13.55 24.40 -22.03
N TYR A 516 13.29 23.25 -21.44
CA TYR A 516 11.97 22.65 -21.48
C TYR A 516 10.90 23.53 -20.84
N PHE A 517 11.20 24.13 -19.70
CA PHE A 517 10.26 25.02 -19.05
C PHE A 517 9.88 26.21 -19.94
N LYS A 518 10.85 26.85 -20.61
CA LYS A 518 10.59 27.92 -21.59
C LYS A 518 9.68 27.44 -22.74
N GLU A 519 9.90 26.24 -23.24
CA GLU A 519 9.05 25.64 -24.28
C GLU A 519 7.63 25.34 -23.78
N LEU A 520 7.49 24.81 -22.55
CA LEU A 520 6.21 24.51 -21.93
C LEU A 520 5.35 25.75 -21.62
N ILE A 521 5.97 26.93 -21.45
CA ILE A 521 5.28 28.20 -21.18
C ILE A 521 5.15 29.07 -22.42
N ALA A 522 5.50 28.61 -23.62
CA ALA A 522 5.49 29.42 -24.83
C ALA A 522 4.09 29.94 -25.22
N GLY A 523 3.03 29.32 -24.75
CA GLY A 523 1.64 29.73 -24.99
C GLY A 523 0.66 28.59 -24.80
N ALA A 524 -0.58 28.78 -25.16
CA ALA A 524 -1.59 27.73 -25.20
C ALA A 524 -1.19 26.65 -26.21
N GLY A 525 -1.39 25.36 -25.86
CA GLY A 525 -0.97 24.21 -26.67
C GLY A 525 0.53 23.88 -26.58
N ALA A 526 1.31 24.66 -25.83
CA ALA A 526 2.76 24.49 -25.73
C ALA A 526 3.16 23.22 -24.96
N VAL A 527 2.38 22.78 -24.00
CA VAL A 527 2.65 21.53 -23.25
C VAL A 527 2.55 20.35 -24.20
N ARG A 528 1.45 20.22 -24.93
CA ARG A 528 1.26 19.17 -25.93
C ARG A 528 2.36 19.21 -27.01
N ALA A 529 2.65 20.39 -27.54
CA ALA A 529 3.68 20.57 -28.57
C ALA A 529 5.08 20.14 -28.07
N THR A 530 5.43 20.48 -26.83
CA THR A 530 6.72 20.12 -26.23
C THR A 530 6.84 18.61 -26.00
N ILE A 531 5.79 17.96 -25.43
CA ILE A 531 5.76 16.50 -25.29
C ILE A 531 5.98 15.85 -26.66
N LYS A 532 5.19 16.23 -27.65
CA LYS A 532 5.28 15.69 -29.02
C LYS A 532 6.64 15.85 -29.66
N LYS A 533 7.34 16.93 -29.35
CA LYS A 533 8.69 17.22 -29.87
C LYS A 533 9.76 16.27 -29.30
N TYR A 534 9.66 15.89 -28.03
CA TYR A 534 10.73 15.21 -27.32
C TYR A 534 10.45 13.72 -27.05
N VAL A 535 9.24 13.30 -27.20
CA VAL A 535 8.80 11.92 -27.07
C VAL A 535 8.70 11.25 -28.46
#